data_651f2286047cc1d48c3d4f0e3a581938
#
_entry.id   651f2286047cc1d48c3d4f0e3a581938
#
_cell.length_a   1.000
_cell.length_b   1.000
_cell.length_c   1.000
_cell.angle_alpha   90.00
_cell.angle_beta   90.00
_cell.angle_gamma   90.00
#
_symmetry.space_group_name_H-M   'P 1'
#
loop_
_entity.id
_entity.type
_entity.pdbx_description
1 polymer ?
#
loop_
_entity_poly.entity_id
_entity_poly.type
_entity_poly.pdbx_seq_one_letter_code
_entity_poly.pdbx_strand_id
1 'polypeptide(L)'
;MDAGSTGRARALFTSALLMLIFALDEGPAMGFGSPIIVGSFAAALVLAAAFVVVERRVAFPMIETGLVADRRFLAFSVAAGALMGILVPLVVYLPSYLISVVGLQPAQAGLWLLMLTVPSVVLPPAGAALARRRPVATVAGCVAVSGSGALLLATIGPDSTLMTLLAPFALVGIGVGLSNGVLDGLAIASLPPERAGAASGLFNTARLTSETVALAAVGAMLAALSGGSMEGVAFTSALRAVCLALAALAAVATVCVLAMARGTHHHGYAEQ
;
A
#
# COMPACT_ATOMS: atom_id res chain seq x y z
N MET A 1 26.70 -24.42 -10.00
CA MET A 1 26.11 -23.10 -9.64
C MET A 1 25.33 -22.61 -10.86
N ASP A 2 24.01 -22.86 -10.91
CA ASP A 2 23.19 -22.49 -12.08
C ASP A 2 22.84 -21.02 -12.09
N ALA A 3 23.77 -20.16 -12.50
CA ALA A 3 23.52 -18.72 -12.74
C ALA A 3 22.40 -18.49 -13.77
N GLY A 4 22.12 -19.49 -14.62
CA GLY A 4 21.09 -19.42 -15.64
C GLY A 4 19.64 -19.52 -15.13
N SER A 5 19.38 -20.28 -14.09
CA SER A 5 18.03 -20.48 -13.52
C SER A 5 17.59 -19.27 -12.71
N THR A 6 18.48 -18.67 -11.94
CA THR A 6 18.24 -17.44 -11.18
C THR A 6 18.03 -16.24 -12.13
N GLY A 7 18.76 -16.19 -13.25
CA GLY A 7 18.58 -15.17 -14.28
C GLY A 7 17.20 -15.24 -14.94
N ARG A 8 16.71 -16.45 -15.24
CA ARG A 8 15.37 -16.67 -15.82
C ARG A 8 14.25 -16.26 -14.85
N ALA A 9 14.37 -16.62 -13.57
CA ALA A 9 13.40 -16.23 -12.55
C ALA A 9 13.30 -14.69 -12.42
N ARG A 10 14.45 -14.00 -12.38
CA ARG A 10 14.50 -12.53 -12.37
C ARG A 10 13.82 -11.91 -13.59
N ALA A 11 14.14 -12.42 -14.79
CA ALA A 11 13.53 -11.92 -16.03
C ALA A 11 12.02 -12.12 -16.05
N LEU A 12 11.52 -13.29 -15.64
CA LEU A 12 10.08 -13.57 -15.56
C LEU A 12 9.37 -12.64 -14.59
N PHE A 13 9.92 -12.43 -13.39
CA PHE A 13 9.37 -11.55 -12.37
C PHE A 13 9.33 -10.10 -12.85
N THR A 14 10.45 -9.60 -13.39
CA THR A 14 10.53 -8.23 -13.91
C THR A 14 9.56 -8.01 -15.07
N SER A 15 9.47 -8.97 -16.00
CA SER A 15 8.54 -8.87 -17.13
C SER A 15 7.07 -8.93 -16.68
N ALA A 16 6.74 -9.75 -15.69
CA ALA A 16 5.39 -9.80 -15.10
C ALA A 16 5.00 -8.46 -14.49
N LEU A 17 5.90 -7.85 -13.70
CA LEU A 17 5.67 -6.54 -13.11
C LEU A 17 5.53 -5.44 -14.17
N LEU A 18 6.39 -5.42 -15.19
CA LEU A 18 6.31 -4.44 -16.27
C LEU A 18 4.98 -4.53 -17.02
N MET A 19 4.50 -5.73 -17.34
CA MET A 19 3.21 -5.93 -17.99
C MET A 19 2.05 -5.50 -17.09
N LEU A 20 2.13 -5.79 -15.80
CA LEU A 20 1.13 -5.36 -14.82
C LEU A 20 1.08 -3.84 -14.70
N ILE A 21 2.24 -3.20 -14.50
CA ILE A 21 2.36 -1.74 -14.38
C ILE A 21 1.84 -1.07 -15.66
N PHE A 22 2.27 -1.54 -16.84
CA PHE A 22 1.79 -1.01 -18.11
C PHE A 22 0.26 -1.10 -18.24
N ALA A 23 -0.33 -2.26 -17.92
CA ALA A 23 -1.77 -2.44 -17.98
C ALA A 23 -2.54 -1.52 -17.03
N LEU A 24 -1.97 -1.24 -15.86
CA LEU A 24 -2.56 -0.38 -14.85
C LEU A 24 -2.41 1.12 -15.18
N ASP A 25 -1.26 1.51 -15.73
CA ASP A 25 -0.93 2.88 -16.07
C ASP A 25 -1.67 3.36 -17.33
N GLU A 26 -1.67 2.53 -18.39
CA GLU A 26 -2.33 2.84 -19.65
C GLU A 26 -3.82 2.46 -19.68
N GLY A 27 -4.29 1.65 -18.74
CA GLY A 27 -5.67 1.21 -18.65
C GLY A 27 -6.70 2.34 -18.66
N PRO A 28 -6.52 3.43 -17.88
CA PRO A 28 -7.43 4.58 -17.90
C PRO A 28 -7.45 5.33 -19.24
N ALA A 29 -6.31 5.44 -19.93
CA ALA A 29 -6.20 6.15 -21.21
C ALA A 29 -6.71 5.33 -22.40
N MET A 30 -6.40 4.03 -22.45
CA MET A 30 -6.74 3.14 -23.55
C MET A 30 -8.08 2.39 -23.36
N GLY A 31 -8.64 2.45 -22.14
CA GLY A 31 -9.80 1.67 -21.69
C GLY A 31 -9.40 0.25 -21.24
N PHE A 32 -9.85 -0.16 -20.06
CA PHE A 32 -9.55 -1.48 -19.47
C PHE A 32 -10.09 -2.66 -20.31
N GLY A 33 -11.06 -2.43 -21.22
CA GLY A 33 -11.55 -3.42 -22.18
C GLY A 33 -10.74 -3.50 -23.47
N SER A 34 -9.72 -2.67 -23.66
CA SER A 34 -8.85 -2.72 -24.85
C SER A 34 -8.12 -4.06 -24.93
N PRO A 35 -8.03 -4.69 -26.14
CA PRO A 35 -7.30 -5.95 -26.31
C PRO A 35 -5.83 -5.89 -25.84
N ILE A 36 -5.20 -4.72 -25.95
CA ILE A 36 -3.82 -4.50 -25.50
C ILE A 36 -3.75 -4.59 -23.96
N ILE A 37 -4.67 -3.92 -23.26
CA ILE A 37 -4.70 -3.91 -21.79
C ILE A 37 -5.07 -5.28 -21.25
N VAL A 38 -6.11 -5.91 -21.79
CA VAL A 38 -6.49 -7.29 -21.40
C VAL A 38 -5.36 -8.27 -21.70
N GLY A 39 -4.70 -8.15 -22.86
CA GLY A 39 -3.54 -8.95 -23.22
C GLY A 39 -2.36 -8.74 -22.26
N SER A 40 -2.12 -7.51 -21.80
CA SER A 40 -1.07 -7.18 -20.83
C SER A 40 -1.36 -7.78 -19.45
N PHE A 41 -2.62 -7.74 -18.98
CA PHE A 41 -3.02 -8.43 -17.73
C PHE A 41 -2.85 -9.95 -17.85
N ALA A 42 -3.28 -10.55 -18.96
CA ALA A 42 -3.11 -11.97 -19.22
C ALA A 42 -1.62 -12.37 -19.28
N ALA A 43 -0.79 -11.58 -19.96
CA ALA A 43 0.66 -11.78 -20.02
C ALA A 43 1.29 -11.66 -18.62
N ALA A 44 0.93 -10.66 -17.84
CA ALA A 44 1.41 -10.50 -16.47
C ALA A 44 1.07 -11.73 -15.60
N LEU A 45 -0.15 -12.24 -15.70
CA LEU A 45 -0.60 -13.42 -14.96
C LEU A 45 0.17 -14.69 -15.38
N VAL A 46 0.34 -14.90 -16.69
CA VAL A 46 1.09 -16.04 -17.22
C VAL A 46 2.55 -16.00 -16.81
N LEU A 47 3.19 -14.82 -16.89
CA LEU A 47 4.58 -14.62 -16.50
C LEU A 47 4.75 -14.81 -14.98
N ALA A 48 3.81 -14.33 -14.17
CA ALA A 48 3.82 -14.54 -12.73
C ALA A 48 3.63 -16.02 -12.38
N ALA A 49 2.74 -16.73 -13.05
CA ALA A 49 2.57 -18.17 -12.87
C ALA A 49 3.84 -18.95 -13.29
N ALA A 50 4.43 -18.59 -14.43
CA ALA A 50 5.70 -19.18 -14.88
C ALA A 50 6.84 -18.91 -13.87
N PHE A 51 6.91 -17.69 -13.33
CA PHE A 51 7.85 -17.36 -12.26
C PHE A 51 7.67 -18.26 -11.05
N VAL A 52 6.44 -18.44 -10.54
CA VAL A 52 6.16 -19.30 -9.38
C VAL A 52 6.56 -20.77 -9.67
N VAL A 53 6.30 -21.27 -10.89
CA VAL A 53 6.68 -22.63 -11.28
C VAL A 53 8.20 -22.78 -11.34
N VAL A 54 8.91 -21.81 -11.90
CA VAL A 54 10.38 -21.82 -11.96
C VAL A 54 10.96 -21.73 -10.55
N GLU A 55 10.45 -20.79 -9.73
CA GLU A 55 10.89 -20.56 -8.35
C GLU A 55 10.77 -21.81 -7.48
N ARG A 56 9.68 -22.58 -7.64
CA ARG A 56 9.49 -23.85 -6.90
C ARG A 56 10.44 -24.97 -7.31
N ARG A 57 11.13 -24.83 -8.46
CA ARG A 57 12.05 -25.85 -9.00
C ARG A 57 13.52 -25.51 -8.82
N VAL A 58 13.82 -24.29 -8.37
CA VAL A 58 15.22 -23.83 -8.16
C VAL A 58 15.70 -24.26 -6.78
N ALA A 59 16.93 -24.76 -6.69
CA ALA A 59 17.55 -25.19 -5.43
C ALA A 59 17.78 -24.02 -4.44
N PHE A 60 17.90 -22.80 -4.95
CA PHE A 60 18.01 -21.56 -4.15
C PHE A 60 16.96 -20.57 -4.62
N PRO A 61 15.72 -20.66 -4.11
CA PRO A 61 14.65 -19.77 -4.50
C PRO A 61 14.96 -18.32 -4.09
N MET A 62 14.60 -17.36 -4.94
CA MET A 62 14.71 -15.92 -4.64
C MET A 62 13.75 -15.52 -3.51
N ILE A 63 12.58 -16.14 -3.49
CA ILE A 63 11.59 -15.99 -2.42
C ILE A 63 11.70 -17.25 -1.55
N GLU A 64 12.43 -17.15 -0.46
CA GLU A 64 12.42 -18.21 0.53
C GLU A 64 11.00 -18.37 1.07
N THR A 65 10.37 -19.50 0.81
CA THR A 65 9.00 -19.80 1.28
C THR A 65 8.87 -19.69 2.79
N GLY A 66 9.96 -19.85 3.54
CA GLY A 66 10.03 -19.64 4.97
C GLY A 66 9.80 -18.17 5.40
N LEU A 67 10.15 -17.18 4.54
CA LEU A 67 9.90 -15.76 4.80
C LEU A 67 8.40 -15.42 4.74
N VAL A 68 7.71 -15.99 3.74
CA VAL A 68 6.26 -15.80 3.57
C VAL A 68 5.47 -16.61 4.60
N ALA A 69 6.07 -17.62 5.22
CA ALA A 69 5.46 -18.39 6.29
C ALA A 69 5.54 -17.71 7.67
N ASP A 70 6.45 -16.73 7.85
CA ASP A 70 6.54 -15.98 9.10
C ASP A 70 5.36 -15.00 9.25
N ARG A 71 4.51 -15.27 10.24
CA ARG A 71 3.29 -14.49 10.49
C ARG A 71 3.58 -13.03 10.86
N ARG A 72 4.72 -12.76 11.52
CA ARG A 72 5.09 -11.39 11.90
C ARG A 72 5.56 -10.60 10.69
N PHE A 73 6.43 -11.21 9.87
CA PHE A 73 6.85 -10.62 8.60
C PHE A 73 5.65 -10.30 7.71
N LEU A 74 4.71 -11.24 7.58
CA LEU A 74 3.49 -11.05 6.81
C LEU A 74 2.62 -9.92 7.37
N ALA A 75 2.44 -9.87 8.70
CA ALA A 75 1.66 -8.83 9.36
C ALA A 75 2.23 -7.42 9.08
N PHE A 76 3.55 -7.26 9.17
CA PHE A 76 4.21 -5.99 8.90
C PHE A 76 4.17 -5.63 7.40
N SER A 77 4.27 -6.62 6.51
CA SER A 77 4.13 -6.42 5.06
C SER A 77 2.69 -5.99 4.68
N VAL A 78 1.67 -6.61 5.26
CA VAL A 78 0.26 -6.22 5.08
C VAL A 78 0.01 -4.81 5.59
N ALA A 79 0.56 -4.45 6.75
CA ALA A 79 0.43 -3.10 7.30
C ALA A 79 1.10 -2.06 6.39
N ALA A 80 2.31 -2.34 5.89
CA ALA A 80 3.03 -1.46 4.98
C ALA A 80 2.27 -1.26 3.67
N GLY A 81 1.77 -2.36 3.08
CA GLY A 81 0.96 -2.32 1.87
C GLY A 81 -0.35 -1.53 2.04
N ALA A 82 -1.03 -1.70 3.18
CA ALA A 82 -2.25 -0.96 3.47
C ALA A 82 -1.99 0.54 3.65
N LEU A 83 -0.95 0.92 4.40
CA LEU A 83 -0.60 2.34 4.62
C LEU A 83 -0.22 3.05 3.32
N MET A 84 0.60 2.41 2.47
CA MET A 84 0.96 2.96 1.16
C MET A 84 -0.24 2.93 0.20
N GLY A 85 -1.04 1.89 0.25
CA GLY A 85 -2.29 1.79 -0.51
C GLY A 85 -3.34 2.84 -0.14
N ILE A 86 -3.26 3.42 1.06
CA ILE A 86 -4.08 4.57 1.47
C ILE A 86 -3.41 5.88 1.05
N LEU A 87 -2.14 6.07 1.40
CA LEU A 87 -1.44 7.33 1.20
C LEU A 87 -1.31 7.71 -0.27
N VAL A 88 -0.81 6.77 -1.10
CA VAL A 88 -0.40 7.07 -2.48
C VAL A 88 -1.58 7.48 -3.36
N PRO A 89 -2.72 6.75 -3.38
CA PRO A 89 -3.88 7.23 -4.12
C PRO A 89 -4.41 8.59 -3.64
N LEU A 90 -4.38 8.86 -2.33
CA LEU A 90 -4.79 10.16 -1.81
C LEU A 90 -3.85 11.27 -2.28
N VAL A 91 -2.53 11.06 -2.24
CA VAL A 91 -1.55 12.06 -2.72
C VAL A 91 -1.70 12.32 -4.21
N VAL A 92 -2.08 11.32 -5.00
CA VAL A 92 -2.23 11.45 -6.46
C VAL A 92 -3.57 12.10 -6.85
N TYR A 93 -4.68 11.70 -6.24
CA TYR A 93 -6.02 12.15 -6.68
C TYR A 93 -6.58 13.34 -5.91
N LEU A 94 -6.17 13.60 -4.66
CA LEU A 94 -6.64 14.74 -3.90
C LEU A 94 -6.26 16.10 -4.51
N PRO A 95 -5.04 16.31 -5.07
CA PRO A 95 -4.73 17.57 -5.75
C PRO A 95 -5.73 17.90 -6.85
N SER A 96 -6.04 16.92 -7.70
CA SER A 96 -7.02 17.09 -8.77
C SER A 96 -8.39 17.51 -8.23
N TYR A 97 -8.85 16.89 -7.14
CA TYR A 97 -10.10 17.21 -6.49
C TYR A 97 -10.10 18.64 -5.91
N LEU A 98 -9.05 19.02 -5.19
CA LEU A 98 -8.91 20.32 -4.57
C LEU A 98 -8.89 21.46 -5.61
N ILE A 99 -8.30 21.20 -6.78
CA ILE A 99 -8.24 22.18 -7.87
C ILE A 99 -9.55 22.20 -8.65
N SER A 100 -10.08 21.06 -9.09
CA SER A 100 -11.20 21.02 -10.04
C SER A 100 -12.57 21.17 -9.37
N VAL A 101 -12.73 20.77 -8.10
CA VAL A 101 -14.03 20.79 -7.39
C VAL A 101 -14.07 21.89 -6.33
N VAL A 102 -13.03 22.00 -5.49
CA VAL A 102 -12.96 23.02 -4.42
C VAL A 102 -12.54 24.39 -4.98
N GLY A 103 -11.91 24.41 -6.19
CA GLY A 103 -11.53 25.65 -6.87
C GLY A 103 -10.23 26.29 -6.34
N LEU A 104 -9.36 25.51 -5.67
CA LEU A 104 -8.10 26.01 -5.16
C LEU A 104 -7.08 26.24 -6.28
N GLN A 105 -6.21 27.21 -6.10
CA GLN A 105 -5.02 27.33 -6.93
C GLN A 105 -4.06 26.15 -6.67
N PRO A 106 -3.27 25.69 -7.66
CA PRO A 106 -2.34 24.57 -7.49
C PRO A 106 -1.40 24.70 -6.30
N ALA A 107 -0.89 25.91 -6.05
CA ALA A 107 -0.01 26.21 -4.91
C ALA A 107 -0.74 26.02 -3.55
N GLN A 108 -1.99 26.43 -3.47
CA GLN A 108 -2.83 26.26 -2.26
C GLN A 108 -3.14 24.79 -2.02
N ALA A 109 -3.51 24.04 -3.06
CA ALA A 109 -3.73 22.62 -2.97
C ALA A 109 -2.48 21.88 -2.46
N GLY A 110 -1.30 22.24 -2.97
CA GLY A 110 -0.03 21.71 -2.48
C GLY A 110 0.22 22.03 -0.99
N LEU A 111 -0.07 23.27 -0.55
CA LEU A 111 0.05 23.64 0.86
C LEU A 111 -0.89 22.86 1.78
N TRP A 112 -2.12 22.59 1.33
CA TRP A 112 -3.06 21.77 2.12
C TRP A 112 -2.56 20.33 2.25
N LEU A 113 -1.96 19.78 1.19
CA LEU A 113 -1.38 18.44 1.22
C LEU A 113 -0.14 18.30 2.10
N LEU A 114 0.51 19.40 2.47
CA LEU A 114 1.59 19.36 3.47
C LEU A 114 1.10 18.79 4.80
N MET A 115 -0.16 18.98 5.17
CA MET A 115 -0.73 18.41 6.40
C MET A 115 -0.76 16.88 6.37
N LEU A 116 -0.82 16.29 5.17
CA LEU A 116 -0.74 14.86 4.96
C LEU A 116 0.71 14.36 4.93
N THR A 117 1.65 15.16 4.40
CA THR A 117 3.03 14.71 4.15
C THR A 117 4.02 15.12 5.24
N VAL A 118 3.85 16.27 5.90
CA VAL A 118 4.76 16.73 6.97
C VAL A 118 4.88 15.72 8.13
N PRO A 119 3.80 15.10 8.61
CA PRO A 119 3.90 14.09 9.66
C PRO A 119 4.81 12.92 9.28
N SER A 120 4.88 12.55 7.99
CA SER A 120 5.74 11.45 7.53
C SER A 120 7.24 11.75 7.63
N VAL A 121 7.61 13.01 7.74
CA VAL A 121 9.00 13.47 7.93
C VAL A 121 9.33 13.65 9.42
N VAL A 122 8.37 14.16 10.20
CA VAL A 122 8.61 14.59 11.60
C VAL A 122 8.39 13.45 12.61
N LEU A 123 7.46 12.54 12.36
CA LEU A 123 7.02 11.53 13.33
C LEU A 123 7.80 10.20 13.37
N PRO A 124 8.68 9.81 12.44
CA PRO A 124 9.38 8.53 12.50
C PRO A 124 10.12 8.28 13.82
N PRO A 125 10.80 9.26 14.46
CA PRO A 125 11.45 9.03 15.76
C PRO A 125 10.45 8.68 16.88
N ALA A 126 9.27 9.31 16.86
CA ALA A 126 8.21 9.02 17.84
C ALA A 126 7.62 7.62 17.62
N GLY A 127 7.41 7.24 16.35
CA GLY A 127 6.99 5.88 15.97
C GLY A 127 7.97 4.82 16.45
N ALA A 128 9.27 5.04 16.24
CA ALA A 128 10.32 4.14 16.70
C ALA A 128 10.33 4.00 18.25
N ALA A 129 10.16 5.09 18.98
CA ALA A 129 10.08 5.07 20.45
C ALA A 129 8.86 4.27 20.94
N LEU A 130 7.71 4.43 20.28
CA LEU A 130 6.47 3.73 20.62
C LEU A 130 6.56 2.23 20.29
N ALA A 131 7.15 1.88 19.16
CA ALA A 131 7.32 0.50 18.70
C ALA A 131 8.27 -0.32 19.59
N ARG A 132 9.24 0.31 20.27
CA ARG A 132 10.11 -0.37 21.26
C ARG A 132 9.33 -1.02 22.40
N ARG A 133 8.20 -0.45 22.79
CA ARG A 133 7.39 -0.95 23.92
C ARG A 133 6.33 -1.94 23.44
N ARG A 134 5.65 -1.67 22.34
CA ARG A 134 4.52 -2.47 21.85
C ARG A 134 4.48 -2.48 20.31
N PRO A 135 5.38 -3.21 19.62
CA PRO A 135 5.56 -3.12 18.17
C PRO A 135 4.27 -3.40 17.39
N VAL A 136 3.59 -4.49 17.69
CA VAL A 136 2.35 -4.88 16.99
C VAL A 136 1.21 -3.87 17.22
N ALA A 137 1.04 -3.43 18.47
CA ALA A 137 -0.01 -2.47 18.79
C ALA A 137 0.27 -1.10 18.13
N THR A 138 1.54 -0.70 18.03
CA THR A 138 1.94 0.51 17.33
C THR A 138 1.60 0.41 15.84
N VAL A 139 1.99 -0.68 15.18
CA VAL A 139 1.72 -0.89 13.75
C VAL A 139 0.22 -0.94 13.47
N ALA A 140 -0.54 -1.72 14.26
CA ALA A 140 -2.01 -1.77 14.12
C ALA A 140 -2.66 -0.40 14.36
N GLY A 141 -2.15 0.34 15.36
CA GLY A 141 -2.59 1.71 15.66
C GLY A 141 -2.32 2.67 14.50
N CYS A 142 -1.14 2.59 13.87
CA CYS A 142 -0.82 3.40 12.70
C CYS A 142 -1.80 3.17 11.54
N VAL A 143 -2.11 1.90 11.23
CA VAL A 143 -3.08 1.55 10.19
C VAL A 143 -4.49 2.04 10.55
N ALA A 144 -4.92 1.84 11.80
CA ALA A 144 -6.23 2.29 12.28
C ALA A 144 -6.37 3.81 12.25
N VAL A 145 -5.36 4.56 12.66
CA VAL A 145 -5.34 6.04 12.64
C VAL A 145 -5.39 6.54 11.19
N SER A 146 -4.59 5.97 10.28
CA SER A 146 -4.63 6.31 8.86
C SER A 146 -6.00 5.99 8.24
N GLY A 147 -6.58 4.84 8.58
CA GLY A 147 -7.93 4.44 8.15
C GLY A 147 -9.03 5.36 8.66
N SER A 148 -8.93 5.84 9.91
CA SER A 148 -9.88 6.81 10.46
C SER A 148 -9.80 8.16 9.72
N GLY A 149 -8.60 8.59 9.31
CA GLY A 149 -8.40 9.73 8.45
C GLY A 149 -9.07 9.56 7.08
N ALA A 150 -8.89 8.40 6.45
CA ALA A 150 -9.58 8.06 5.20
C ALA A 150 -11.11 8.03 5.36
N LEU A 151 -11.61 7.51 6.48
CA LEU A 151 -13.04 7.49 6.79
C LEU A 151 -13.60 8.92 6.92
N LEU A 152 -12.90 9.81 7.61
CA LEU A 152 -13.31 11.23 7.73
C LEU A 152 -13.25 11.94 6.37
N LEU A 153 -12.30 11.57 5.48
CA LEU A 153 -12.28 12.09 4.11
C LEU A 153 -13.50 11.71 3.30
N ALA A 154 -14.26 10.68 3.67
CA ALA A 154 -15.55 10.38 3.02
C ALA A 154 -16.60 11.49 3.19
N THR A 155 -16.38 12.47 4.06
CA THR A 155 -17.24 13.67 4.20
C THR A 155 -16.84 14.83 3.28
N ILE A 156 -15.78 14.67 2.46
CA ILE A 156 -15.28 15.73 1.57
C ILE A 156 -16.37 16.24 0.62
N GLY A 157 -16.40 17.54 0.36
CA GLY A 157 -17.41 18.18 -0.49
C GLY A 157 -16.87 19.44 -1.18
N PRO A 158 -17.65 20.04 -2.10
CA PRO A 158 -17.26 21.27 -2.78
C PRO A 158 -16.99 22.43 -1.82
N ASP A 159 -17.72 22.49 -0.70
CA ASP A 159 -17.59 23.53 0.32
C ASP A 159 -16.52 23.18 1.38
N SER A 160 -15.68 22.20 1.12
CA SER A 160 -14.63 21.80 2.06
C SER A 160 -13.61 22.91 2.25
N THR A 161 -13.35 23.25 3.51
CA THR A 161 -12.36 24.23 3.93
C THR A 161 -11.12 23.55 4.49
N LEU A 162 -10.02 24.32 4.64
CA LEU A 162 -8.82 23.82 5.28
C LEU A 162 -9.11 23.25 6.68
N MET A 163 -9.99 23.90 7.45
CA MET A 163 -10.34 23.46 8.81
C MET A 163 -11.06 22.10 8.82
N THR A 164 -11.93 21.84 7.83
CA THR A 164 -12.63 20.56 7.72
C THR A 164 -11.74 19.44 7.26
N LEU A 165 -10.71 19.73 6.45
CA LEU A 165 -9.76 18.73 5.92
C LEU A 165 -8.51 18.57 6.79
N LEU A 166 -8.26 19.47 7.74
CA LEU A 166 -7.09 19.42 8.63
C LEU A 166 -7.02 18.08 9.38
N ALA A 167 -8.10 17.71 10.06
CA ALA A 167 -8.12 16.48 10.86
C ALA A 167 -7.96 15.21 10.03
N PRO A 168 -8.72 15.00 8.92
CA PRO A 168 -8.55 13.82 8.10
C PRO A 168 -7.14 13.73 7.47
N PHE A 169 -6.58 14.82 6.95
CA PHE A 169 -5.23 14.83 6.39
C PHE A 169 -4.18 14.53 7.45
N ALA A 170 -4.26 15.18 8.61
CA ALA A 170 -3.34 14.96 9.72
C ALA A 170 -3.39 13.50 10.20
N LEU A 171 -4.58 12.90 10.33
CA LEU A 171 -4.71 11.50 10.77
C LEU A 171 -4.07 10.52 9.78
N VAL A 172 -4.29 10.68 8.47
CA VAL A 172 -3.61 9.85 7.48
C VAL A 172 -2.10 10.03 7.59
N GLY A 173 -1.63 11.27 7.62
CA GLY A 173 -0.21 11.59 7.72
C GLY A 173 0.45 11.10 9.01
N ILE A 174 -0.24 11.19 10.16
CA ILE A 174 0.24 10.68 11.46
C ILE A 174 0.38 9.16 11.42
N GLY A 175 -0.64 8.44 10.92
CA GLY A 175 -0.57 6.99 10.80
C GLY A 175 0.60 6.53 9.95
N VAL A 176 0.78 7.11 8.78
CA VAL A 176 1.92 6.81 7.90
C VAL A 176 3.24 7.26 8.53
N GLY A 177 3.28 8.49 9.09
CA GLY A 177 4.50 9.06 9.67
C GLY A 177 5.06 8.24 10.83
N LEU A 178 4.22 7.81 11.74
CA LEU A 178 4.61 6.95 12.85
C LEU A 178 5.11 5.56 12.40
N SER A 179 4.66 5.09 11.24
CA SER A 179 5.04 3.78 10.70
C SER A 179 6.34 3.80 9.89
N ASN A 180 6.74 4.97 9.36
CA ASN A 180 7.91 5.11 8.50
C ASN A 180 9.21 4.67 9.21
N GLY A 181 9.96 3.77 8.58
CA GLY A 181 11.18 3.17 9.13
C GLY A 181 10.93 2.12 10.23
N VAL A 182 9.81 2.19 10.94
CA VAL A 182 9.44 1.21 11.97
C VAL A 182 9.09 -0.13 11.33
N LEU A 183 8.26 -0.10 10.28
CA LEU A 183 7.83 -1.31 9.59
C LEU A 183 8.98 -2.02 8.91
N ASP A 184 9.86 -1.28 8.23
CA ASP A 184 11.07 -1.84 7.60
C ASP A 184 11.96 -2.52 8.65
N GLY A 185 12.23 -1.81 9.76
CA GLY A 185 13.03 -2.35 10.86
C GLY A 185 12.42 -3.59 11.51
N LEU A 186 11.12 -3.58 11.80
CA LEU A 186 10.43 -4.71 12.43
C LEU A 186 10.31 -5.92 11.49
N ALA A 187 10.05 -5.69 10.20
CA ALA A 187 9.97 -6.77 9.21
C ALA A 187 11.32 -7.48 9.07
N ILE A 188 12.40 -6.72 8.95
CA ILE A 188 13.76 -7.29 8.83
C ILE A 188 14.18 -7.96 10.14
N ALA A 189 13.92 -7.34 11.30
CA ALA A 189 14.28 -7.89 12.60
C ALA A 189 13.45 -9.13 13.02
N SER A 190 12.36 -9.44 12.33
CA SER A 190 11.57 -10.66 12.58
C SER A 190 12.25 -11.93 12.06
N LEU A 191 13.35 -11.81 11.32
CA LEU A 191 14.01 -12.89 10.61
C LEU A 191 15.49 -13.01 11.01
N PRO A 192 16.13 -14.18 10.78
CA PRO A 192 17.56 -14.36 11.03
C PRO A 192 18.41 -13.37 10.24
N PRO A 193 19.52 -12.86 10.80
CA PRO A 193 20.38 -11.85 10.16
C PRO A 193 20.89 -12.25 8.77
N GLU A 194 21.09 -13.56 8.53
CA GLU A 194 21.56 -14.10 7.26
C GLU A 194 20.55 -13.87 6.13
N ARG A 195 19.27 -13.68 6.47
CA ARG A 195 18.15 -13.46 5.55
C ARG A 195 17.72 -12.00 5.42
N ALA A 196 18.37 -11.10 6.14
CA ALA A 196 17.97 -9.68 6.18
C ALA A 196 17.91 -9.02 4.80
N GLY A 197 18.83 -9.35 3.89
CA GLY A 197 18.85 -8.83 2.53
C GLY A 197 17.65 -9.31 1.69
N ALA A 198 17.33 -10.60 1.75
CA ALA A 198 16.18 -11.18 1.05
C ALA A 198 14.85 -10.64 1.64
N ALA A 199 14.79 -10.52 2.97
CA ALA A 199 13.64 -9.96 3.68
C ALA A 199 13.37 -8.50 3.26
N SER A 200 14.40 -7.67 3.22
CA SER A 200 14.29 -6.27 2.80
C SER A 200 13.81 -6.16 1.35
N GLY A 201 14.36 -6.96 0.45
CA GLY A 201 13.94 -7.01 -0.95
C GLY A 201 12.47 -7.43 -1.11
N LEU A 202 12.06 -8.50 -0.43
CA LEU A 202 10.68 -9.00 -0.48
C LEU A 202 9.69 -8.01 0.14
N PHE A 203 10.02 -7.44 1.30
CA PHE A 203 9.20 -6.43 1.96
C PHE A 203 8.99 -5.21 1.08
N ASN A 204 10.06 -4.67 0.49
CA ASN A 204 9.97 -3.51 -0.38
C ASN A 204 9.18 -3.82 -1.67
N THR A 205 9.36 -5.00 -2.24
CA THR A 205 8.59 -5.45 -3.41
C THR A 205 7.10 -5.56 -3.07
N ALA A 206 6.76 -6.18 -1.94
CA ALA A 206 5.37 -6.29 -1.49
C ALA A 206 4.73 -4.91 -1.28
N ARG A 207 5.46 -3.98 -0.67
CA ARG A 207 5.02 -2.60 -0.45
C ARG A 207 4.76 -1.86 -1.76
N LEU A 208 5.72 -1.84 -2.68
CA LEU A 208 5.60 -1.15 -3.97
C LEU A 208 4.52 -1.77 -4.86
N THR A 209 4.40 -3.09 -4.86
CA THR A 209 3.32 -3.77 -5.59
C THR A 209 1.95 -3.40 -5.03
N SER A 210 1.80 -3.40 -3.70
CA SER A 210 0.54 -2.99 -3.04
C SER A 210 0.17 -1.54 -3.36
N GLU A 211 1.14 -0.64 -3.37
CA GLU A 211 1.00 0.77 -3.75
C GLU A 211 0.49 0.91 -5.18
N THR A 212 1.14 0.24 -6.13
CA THR A 212 0.77 0.28 -7.56
C THR A 212 -0.62 -0.29 -7.79
N VAL A 213 -0.93 -1.44 -7.18
CA VAL A 213 -2.25 -2.08 -7.28
C VAL A 213 -3.34 -1.19 -6.68
N ALA A 214 -3.08 -0.58 -5.52
CA ALA A 214 -4.04 0.32 -4.87
C ALA A 214 -4.29 1.57 -5.72
N LEU A 215 -3.22 2.19 -6.25
CA LEU A 215 -3.34 3.36 -7.11
C LEU A 215 -4.20 3.07 -8.34
N ALA A 216 -3.96 1.94 -9.00
CA ALA A 216 -4.72 1.54 -10.16
C ALA A 216 -6.17 1.16 -9.83
N ALA A 217 -6.40 0.44 -8.73
CA ALA A 217 -7.74 0.10 -8.28
C ALA A 217 -8.57 1.35 -7.96
N VAL A 218 -7.95 2.33 -7.29
CA VAL A 218 -8.59 3.64 -7.02
C VAL A 218 -8.85 4.41 -8.31
N GLY A 219 -7.90 4.44 -9.25
CA GLY A 219 -8.10 5.08 -10.55
C GLY A 219 -9.24 4.45 -11.35
N ALA A 220 -9.29 3.12 -11.42
CA ALA A 220 -10.37 2.38 -12.06
C ALA A 220 -11.72 2.65 -11.37
N MET A 221 -11.76 2.67 -10.04
CA MET A 221 -12.96 2.97 -9.26
C MET A 221 -13.45 4.40 -9.49
N LEU A 222 -12.54 5.38 -9.49
CA LEU A 222 -12.87 6.77 -9.82
C LEU A 222 -13.45 6.87 -11.23
N ALA A 223 -12.78 6.30 -12.23
CA ALA A 223 -13.24 6.33 -13.63
C ALA A 223 -14.62 5.69 -13.79
N ALA A 224 -14.85 4.53 -13.16
CA ALA A 224 -16.12 3.81 -13.25
C ALA A 224 -17.28 4.57 -12.57
N LEU A 225 -17.04 5.18 -11.39
CA LEU A 225 -18.09 5.85 -10.61
C LEU A 225 -18.35 7.29 -11.06
N SER A 226 -17.35 7.98 -11.64
CA SER A 226 -17.50 9.35 -12.15
C SER A 226 -17.85 9.41 -13.64
N GLY A 227 -17.90 8.26 -14.33
CA GLY A 227 -18.07 8.22 -15.78
C GLY A 227 -16.89 8.83 -16.55
N GLY A 228 -15.69 8.81 -15.95
CA GLY A 228 -14.46 9.41 -16.49
C GLY A 228 -14.32 10.91 -16.25
N SER A 229 -15.31 11.57 -15.61
CA SER A 229 -15.21 12.99 -15.26
C SER A 229 -14.42 13.17 -13.95
N MET A 230 -13.45 14.07 -13.97
CA MET A 230 -12.71 14.50 -12.77
C MET A 230 -13.23 15.85 -12.23
N GLU A 231 -14.54 16.11 -12.38
CA GLU A 231 -15.16 17.39 -12.00
C GLU A 231 -16.52 17.18 -11.36
N GLY A 232 -16.95 18.17 -10.59
CA GLY A 232 -18.30 18.29 -10.07
C GLY A 232 -18.75 17.20 -9.09
N VAL A 233 -20.05 16.96 -9.04
CA VAL A 233 -20.71 16.08 -8.05
C VAL A 233 -20.36 14.61 -8.29
N ALA A 234 -20.19 14.20 -9.56
CA ALA A 234 -19.83 12.82 -9.90
C ALA A 234 -18.45 12.45 -9.35
N PHE A 235 -17.47 13.33 -9.49
CA PHE A 235 -16.14 13.11 -8.92
C PHE A 235 -16.16 13.12 -7.39
N THR A 236 -16.95 14.02 -6.78
CA THR A 236 -17.12 14.06 -5.31
C THR A 236 -17.68 12.75 -4.77
N SER A 237 -18.73 12.20 -5.39
CA SER A 237 -19.33 10.93 -4.96
C SER A 237 -18.39 9.75 -5.15
N ALA A 238 -17.67 9.73 -6.27
CA ALA A 238 -16.66 8.71 -6.56
C ALA A 238 -15.51 8.74 -5.53
N LEU A 239 -15.00 9.94 -5.22
CA LEU A 239 -13.92 10.10 -4.24
C LEU A 239 -14.36 9.69 -2.82
N ARG A 240 -15.60 10.03 -2.42
CA ARG A 240 -16.17 9.55 -1.15
C ARG A 240 -16.22 8.03 -1.08
N ALA A 241 -16.67 7.37 -2.15
CA ALA A 241 -16.70 5.91 -2.22
C ALA A 241 -15.29 5.31 -2.13
N VAL A 242 -14.30 5.92 -2.79
CA VAL A 242 -12.88 5.54 -2.65
C VAL A 242 -12.41 5.68 -1.22
N CYS A 243 -12.67 6.80 -0.56
CA CYS A 243 -12.28 7.01 0.85
C CYS A 243 -12.89 5.96 1.78
N LEU A 244 -14.15 5.55 1.56
CA LEU A 244 -14.77 4.45 2.30
C LEU A 244 -14.10 3.11 2.02
N ALA A 245 -13.73 2.82 0.76
CA ALA A 245 -13.00 1.60 0.40
C ALA A 245 -11.62 1.56 1.06
N LEU A 246 -10.90 2.68 1.08
CA LEU A 246 -9.60 2.79 1.76
C LEU A 246 -9.73 2.63 3.29
N ALA A 247 -10.78 3.17 3.90
CA ALA A 247 -11.08 2.96 5.31
C ALA A 247 -11.40 1.49 5.62
N ALA A 248 -12.17 0.82 4.75
CA ALA A 248 -12.43 -0.61 4.87
C ALA A 248 -11.14 -1.45 4.72
N LEU A 249 -10.28 -1.10 3.77
CA LEU A 249 -8.95 -1.71 3.62
C LEU A 249 -8.13 -1.59 4.91
N ALA A 250 -8.10 -0.39 5.51
CA ALA A 250 -7.41 -0.17 6.78
C ALA A 250 -7.99 -1.01 7.92
N ALA A 251 -9.32 -1.12 8.02
CA ALA A 251 -9.98 -1.92 9.04
C ALA A 251 -9.61 -3.40 8.90
N VAL A 252 -9.70 -3.95 7.68
CA VAL A 252 -9.30 -5.34 7.39
C VAL A 252 -7.82 -5.56 7.70
N ALA A 253 -6.93 -4.67 7.25
CA ALA A 253 -5.50 -4.78 7.52
C ALA A 253 -5.20 -4.71 9.02
N THR A 254 -5.86 -3.82 9.77
CA THR A 254 -5.70 -3.74 11.23
C THR A 254 -6.09 -5.05 11.91
N VAL A 255 -7.23 -5.63 11.54
CA VAL A 255 -7.69 -6.93 12.07
C VAL A 255 -6.69 -8.03 11.71
N CYS A 256 -6.22 -8.10 10.46
CA CYS A 256 -5.23 -9.08 10.00
C CYS A 256 -3.92 -8.96 10.80
N VAL A 257 -3.40 -7.76 11.01
CA VAL A 257 -2.18 -7.52 11.80
C VAL A 257 -2.34 -8.02 13.23
N LEU A 258 -3.47 -7.70 13.88
CA LEU A 258 -3.75 -8.16 15.25
C LEU A 258 -3.96 -9.67 15.34
N ALA A 259 -4.63 -10.28 14.37
CA ALA A 259 -4.88 -11.72 14.33
C ALA A 259 -3.58 -12.51 14.12
N MET A 260 -2.74 -12.09 13.17
CA MET A 260 -1.45 -12.74 12.91
C MET A 260 -0.50 -12.65 14.11
N ALA A 261 -0.51 -11.53 14.83
CA ALA A 261 0.34 -11.33 15.99
C ALA A 261 -0.09 -12.16 17.22
N ARG A 262 -1.38 -12.45 17.38
CA ARG A 262 -1.88 -13.28 18.50
C ARG A 262 -1.47 -14.75 18.36
N GLY A 263 -1.30 -15.25 17.15
CA GLY A 263 -0.95 -16.65 16.88
C GLY A 263 0.49 -17.05 17.30
N THR A 264 1.34 -16.10 17.66
CA THR A 264 2.75 -16.36 18.03
C THR A 264 2.96 -16.64 19.53
N HIS A 265 1.94 -16.45 20.39
CA HIS A 265 2.06 -16.70 21.83
C HIS A 265 1.86 -18.18 22.24
N HIS A 266 1.40 -19.07 21.35
CA HIS A 266 1.09 -20.47 21.67
C HIS A 266 2.24 -21.45 21.45
N HIS A 267 3.38 -21.07 20.87
CA HIS A 267 4.48 -22.01 20.58
C HIS A 267 5.69 -21.90 21.51
N GLY A 268 5.61 -21.07 22.57
CA GLY A 268 6.75 -20.80 23.46
C GLY A 268 6.78 -21.61 24.76
N TYR A 269 5.83 -22.52 25.02
CA TYR A 269 5.75 -23.25 26.31
C TYR A 269 5.78 -24.78 26.20
N ALA A 270 6.19 -25.35 25.08
CA ALA A 270 6.20 -26.80 24.90
C ALA A 270 7.61 -27.43 24.83
N GLU A 271 8.69 -26.66 25.09
CA GLU A 271 10.06 -27.23 25.22
C GLU A 271 10.78 -26.55 26.40
N GLN A 272 10.48 -27.02 27.61
CA GLN A 272 11.39 -27.08 28.77
C GLN A 272 11.19 -28.37 29.51
#